data_13e4fe551be90f062bcac1992e18f73f
#
_entry.id   13e4fe551be90f062bcac1992e18f73f
#
_cell.length_a   1.000
_cell.length_b   1.000
_cell.length_c   1.000
_cell.angle_alpha   90.00
_cell.angle_beta   90.00
_cell.angle_gamma   90.00
#
_symmetry.space_group_name_H-M   'P 1'
#
loop_
_entity.id
_entity.type
_entity.pdbx_description
1 polymer ?
#
loop_
_entity_poly.entity_id
_entity_poly.type
_entity_poly.pdbx_seq_one_letter_code
_entity_poly.pdbx_strand_id
1 'polypeptide(L)'
;TIVLEGEDASGMESSFEQLTTAMQHALRTDEEPMMNIVCSHNEGKWRMIVFPRSKHRPDAYFKEGDGRVVISPAVIDVGGLIVTPMDTDFYRVGAETIQSIYDEVLIDGVSMERIFAVL
;
A
#
# COMPACT_ATOMS: atom_id res chain seq x y z
N THR A 1 -3.69 -6.64 1.09
CA THR A 1 -4.75 -5.61 1.16
C THR A 1 -5.68 -5.91 2.32
N ILE A 2 -6.06 -4.89 3.08
CA ILE A 2 -6.99 -4.98 4.21
C ILE A 2 -8.20 -4.10 3.89
N VAL A 3 -9.40 -4.58 4.15
CA VAL A 3 -10.64 -3.82 3.95
C VAL A 3 -11.33 -3.64 5.29
N LEU A 4 -11.62 -2.39 5.63
CA LEU A 4 -12.45 -2.01 6.76
C LEU A 4 -13.80 -1.51 6.24
N GLU A 5 -14.88 -1.90 6.89
CA GLU A 5 -16.22 -1.42 6.59
C GLU A 5 -16.90 -0.94 7.88
N GLY A 6 -17.66 0.13 7.78
CA GLY A 6 -18.37 0.73 8.90
C GLY A 6 -19.63 1.49 8.47
N GLU A 7 -20.59 1.64 9.37
CA GLU A 7 -21.82 2.37 9.11
C GLU A 7 -21.70 3.86 9.47
N ASP A 8 -20.76 4.22 10.31
CA ASP A 8 -20.48 5.59 10.71
C ASP A 8 -18.99 5.90 10.81
N ALA A 9 -18.65 7.19 10.88
CA ALA A 9 -17.28 7.66 10.93
C ALA A 9 -16.55 7.23 12.21
N SER A 10 -17.25 7.20 13.35
CA SER A 10 -16.66 6.85 14.64
C SER A 10 -16.27 5.38 14.71
N GLY A 11 -17.12 4.49 14.19
CA GLY A 11 -16.80 3.06 14.08
C GLY A 11 -15.62 2.80 13.13
N MET A 12 -15.56 3.57 12.03
CA MET A 12 -14.44 3.48 11.09
C MET A 12 -13.13 3.96 11.72
N GLU A 13 -13.15 5.07 12.47
CA GLU A 13 -11.99 5.59 13.22
C GLU A 13 -11.48 4.54 14.20
N SER A 14 -12.36 3.97 15.02
CA SER A 14 -11.99 2.92 15.98
C SER A 14 -11.38 1.69 15.30
N SER A 15 -11.95 1.25 14.17
CA SER A 15 -11.41 0.11 13.41
C SER A 15 -10.04 0.42 12.82
N PHE A 16 -9.84 1.64 12.36
CA PHE A 16 -8.55 2.09 11.82
C PHE A 16 -7.47 2.20 12.91
N GLU A 17 -7.81 2.70 14.09
CA GLU A 17 -6.91 2.74 15.25
C GLU A 17 -6.49 1.32 15.68
N GLN A 18 -7.43 0.37 15.72
CA GLN A 18 -7.13 -1.03 16.01
C GLN A 18 -6.17 -1.62 14.97
N LEU A 19 -6.43 -1.37 13.67
CA LEU A 19 -5.55 -1.81 12.60
C LEU A 19 -4.15 -1.22 12.75
N THR A 20 -4.03 0.08 12.98
CA THR A 20 -2.74 0.76 13.14
C THR A 20 -1.95 0.17 14.30
N THR A 21 -2.60 -0.06 15.44
CA THR A 21 -1.99 -0.70 16.61
C THR A 21 -1.53 -2.13 16.30
N ALA A 22 -2.36 -2.92 15.61
CA ALA A 22 -2.00 -4.27 15.20
C ALA A 22 -0.81 -4.28 14.24
N MET A 23 -0.76 -3.33 13.31
CA MET A 23 0.37 -3.18 12.39
C MET A 23 1.66 -2.81 13.13
N GLN A 24 1.63 -1.87 14.06
CA GLN A 24 2.78 -1.50 14.90
C GLN A 24 3.32 -2.73 15.65
N HIS A 25 2.43 -3.47 16.28
CA HIS A 25 2.80 -4.68 17.01
C HIS A 25 3.41 -5.76 16.09
N ALA A 26 2.75 -6.06 14.98
CA ALA A 26 3.18 -7.09 14.03
C ALA A 26 4.50 -6.75 13.33
N LEU A 27 4.72 -5.47 13.03
CA LEU A 27 5.92 -4.95 12.37
C LEU A 27 7.02 -4.56 13.37
N ARG A 28 6.74 -4.63 14.68
CA ARG A 28 7.66 -4.29 15.78
C ARG A 28 8.23 -2.87 15.66
N THR A 29 7.36 -1.90 15.44
CA THR A 29 7.71 -0.50 15.33
C THR A 29 6.82 0.36 16.22
N ASP A 30 7.39 1.42 16.78
CA ASP A 30 6.65 2.46 17.50
C ASP A 30 6.27 3.64 16.58
N GLU A 31 6.77 3.62 15.34
CA GLU A 31 6.45 4.63 14.33
C GLU A 31 5.10 4.33 13.67
N GLU A 32 4.52 5.35 13.04
CA GLU A 32 3.32 5.17 12.21
C GLU A 32 3.62 4.23 11.04
N PRO A 33 2.86 3.13 10.88
CA PRO A 33 3.09 2.18 9.81
C PRO A 33 2.86 2.81 8.44
N MET A 34 3.75 2.54 7.50
CA MET A 34 3.58 3.00 6.12
C MET A 34 2.41 2.29 5.46
N MET A 35 1.51 3.06 4.85
CA MET A 35 0.37 2.53 4.11
C MET A 35 -0.14 3.50 3.05
N ASN A 36 -0.84 2.97 2.06
CA ASN A 36 -1.72 3.76 1.21
C ASN A 36 -3.17 3.42 1.55
N ILE A 37 -4.05 4.41 1.47
CA ILE A 37 -5.45 4.26 1.86
C ILE A 37 -6.33 4.82 0.75
N VAL A 38 -7.34 4.05 0.37
CA VAL A 38 -8.47 4.50 -0.45
C VAL A 38 -9.72 4.40 0.42
N CYS A 39 -10.41 5.51 0.61
CA CYS A 39 -11.62 5.55 1.40
C CYS A 39 -12.80 6.03 0.54
N SER A 40 -13.93 5.39 0.70
CA SER A 40 -15.18 5.76 0.03
C SER A 40 -16.35 5.69 0.99
N HIS A 41 -17.34 6.53 0.73
CA HIS A 41 -18.65 6.50 1.40
C HIS A 41 -19.75 6.40 0.36
N ASN A 42 -20.56 5.37 0.43
CA ASN A 42 -21.68 5.17 -0.49
C ASN A 42 -22.84 4.49 0.23
N GLU A 43 -24.07 4.96 -0.03
CA GLU A 43 -25.30 4.39 0.53
C GLU A 43 -25.28 4.22 2.06
N GLY A 44 -24.68 5.18 2.77
CA GLY A 44 -24.59 5.18 4.23
C GLY A 44 -23.50 4.25 4.79
N LYS A 45 -22.66 3.66 3.94
CA LYS A 45 -21.56 2.79 4.36
C LYS A 45 -20.20 3.38 4.01
N TRP A 46 -19.31 3.31 4.96
CA TRP A 46 -17.90 3.62 4.78
C TRP A 46 -17.13 2.35 4.41
N ARG A 47 -16.23 2.48 3.44
CA ARG A 47 -15.27 1.43 3.10
C ARG A 47 -13.89 2.04 2.97
N MET A 48 -12.92 1.47 3.67
CA MET A 48 -11.52 1.85 3.62
C MET A 48 -10.70 0.64 3.17
N ILE A 49 -9.93 0.83 2.10
CA ILE A 49 -9.00 -0.17 1.57
C ILE A 49 -7.60 0.28 1.95
N VAL A 50 -6.92 -0.52 2.74
CA VAL A 50 -5.57 -0.24 3.24
C VAL A 50 -4.58 -1.16 2.55
N PHE A 51 -3.51 -0.56 2.04
CA PHE A 51 -2.37 -1.23 1.42
C PHE A 51 -1.13 -1.01 2.31
N PRO A 52 -0.84 -1.91 3.26
CA PRO A 52 0.33 -1.80 4.11
C PRO A 52 1.62 -1.88 3.28
N ARG A 53 2.61 -1.06 3.65
CA ARG A 53 3.84 -0.93 2.88
C ARG A 53 5.08 -1.27 3.70
N SER A 54 6.08 -1.82 3.02
CA SER A 54 7.43 -2.07 3.58
C SER A 54 8.39 -0.92 3.29
N LYS A 55 8.20 -0.22 2.16
CA LYS A 55 9.02 0.94 1.75
C LYS A 55 8.28 1.87 0.79
N HIS A 56 8.78 3.11 0.67
CA HIS A 56 8.18 4.12 -0.21
C HIS A 56 8.44 3.90 -1.69
N ARG A 57 9.62 3.39 -2.05
CA ARG A 57 10.07 3.25 -3.44
C ARG A 57 10.79 1.95 -3.65
N PRO A 58 10.66 1.33 -4.84
CA PRO A 58 11.43 0.14 -5.19
C PRO A 58 12.92 0.48 -5.40
N ASP A 59 13.78 -0.51 -5.27
CA ASP A 59 15.23 -0.32 -5.47
C ASP A 59 15.55 0.14 -6.89
N ALA A 60 14.77 -0.27 -7.88
CA ALA A 60 14.91 0.17 -9.27
C ALA A 60 14.78 1.68 -9.45
N TYR A 61 14.08 2.38 -8.54
CA TYR A 61 13.97 3.84 -8.57
C TYR A 61 15.33 4.54 -8.40
N PHE A 62 16.23 3.95 -7.61
CA PHE A 62 17.53 4.52 -7.25
C PHE A 62 18.67 4.02 -8.12
N LYS A 63 18.43 3.09 -9.06
CA LYS A 63 19.45 2.60 -9.99
C LYS A 63 19.83 3.68 -10.99
N GLU A 64 20.94 3.45 -11.69
CA GLU A 64 21.40 4.27 -12.81
C GLU A 64 21.28 3.50 -14.13
N GLY A 65 21.29 4.23 -15.25
CA GLY A 65 21.23 3.67 -16.58
C GLY A 65 19.96 2.88 -16.88
N ASP A 66 20.08 1.84 -17.68
CA ASP A 66 18.94 1.04 -18.17
C ASP A 66 18.20 0.24 -17.08
N GLY A 67 18.82 0.06 -15.93
CA GLY A 67 18.19 -0.61 -14.77
C GLY A 67 17.27 0.31 -13.96
N ARG A 68 17.27 1.61 -14.24
CA ARG A 68 16.44 2.58 -13.54
C ARG A 68 15.01 2.54 -14.03
N VAL A 69 14.06 2.47 -13.09
CA VAL A 69 12.62 2.62 -13.35
C VAL A 69 12.08 3.69 -12.41
N VAL A 70 11.67 4.83 -12.95
CA VAL A 70 11.20 5.97 -12.16
C VAL A 70 9.71 5.81 -11.88
N ILE A 71 9.37 4.80 -11.11
CA ILE A 71 8.01 4.57 -10.60
C ILE A 71 8.08 4.56 -9.08
N SER A 72 7.27 5.41 -8.47
CA SER A 72 7.13 5.51 -7.02
C SER A 72 5.66 5.28 -6.66
N PRO A 73 5.23 4.02 -6.50
CA PRO A 73 3.82 3.72 -6.31
C PRO A 73 3.23 4.46 -5.12
N ALA A 74 2.08 5.09 -5.33
CA ALA A 74 1.31 5.78 -4.32
C ALA A 74 -0.15 5.30 -4.37
N VAL A 75 -1.06 6.03 -3.74
CA VAL A 75 -2.47 5.64 -3.69
C VAL A 75 -3.13 5.54 -5.08
N ILE A 76 -2.73 6.39 -6.02
CA ILE A 76 -3.25 6.36 -7.40
C ILE A 76 -2.83 5.06 -8.10
N ASP A 77 -1.56 4.67 -7.92
CA ASP A 77 -1.01 3.48 -8.58
C ASP A 77 -1.65 2.20 -8.04
N VAL A 78 -1.78 2.07 -6.73
CA VAL A 78 -2.48 0.91 -6.13
C VAL A 78 -3.98 0.90 -6.43
N GLY A 79 -4.55 2.06 -6.76
CA GLY A 79 -5.90 2.21 -7.28
C GLY A 79 -6.06 1.82 -8.76
N GLY A 80 -4.96 1.49 -9.46
CA GLY A 80 -4.96 0.95 -10.82
C GLY A 80 -4.48 1.89 -11.92
N LEU A 81 -4.00 3.09 -11.59
CA LEU A 81 -3.46 4.05 -12.57
C LEU A 81 -1.96 4.24 -12.34
N ILE A 82 -1.12 3.56 -13.09
CA ILE A 82 0.33 3.67 -12.98
C ILE A 82 0.84 4.94 -13.66
N VAL A 83 1.57 5.75 -12.89
CA VAL A 83 2.21 6.96 -13.38
C VAL A 83 3.67 6.70 -13.72
N THR A 84 4.04 6.92 -14.97
CA THR A 84 5.40 6.80 -15.49
C THR A 84 5.92 8.18 -15.91
N PRO A 85 6.69 8.89 -15.06
CA PRO A 85 7.17 10.25 -15.37
C PRO A 85 8.16 10.31 -16.52
N MET A 86 8.77 9.18 -16.87
CA MET A 86 9.78 9.08 -17.93
C MET A 86 9.20 8.38 -19.17
N ASP A 87 9.38 8.98 -20.34
CA ASP A 87 8.93 8.39 -21.61
C ASP A 87 9.49 6.99 -21.84
N THR A 88 10.74 6.76 -21.49
CA THR A 88 11.38 5.44 -21.61
C THR A 88 10.68 4.38 -20.77
N ASP A 89 10.22 4.72 -19.57
CA ASP A 89 9.51 3.78 -18.69
C ASP A 89 8.11 3.49 -19.24
N PHE A 90 7.44 4.49 -19.82
CA PHE A 90 6.11 4.29 -20.41
C PHE A 90 6.10 3.21 -21.49
N TYR A 91 7.13 3.14 -22.33
CA TYR A 91 7.19 2.16 -23.41
C TYR A 91 7.77 0.79 -23.03
N ARG A 92 8.55 0.70 -21.96
CA ARG A 92 9.25 -0.55 -21.59
C ARG A 92 8.68 -1.26 -20.39
N VAL A 93 7.94 -0.56 -19.51
CA VAL A 93 7.41 -1.16 -18.29
C VAL A 93 6.15 -1.97 -18.60
N GLY A 94 6.19 -3.25 -18.30
CA GLY A 94 5.07 -4.18 -18.47
C GLY A 94 4.51 -4.66 -17.13
N ALA A 95 3.51 -5.53 -17.21
CA ALA A 95 2.82 -6.09 -16.05
C ALA A 95 3.77 -6.77 -15.05
N GLU A 96 4.78 -7.52 -15.55
CA GLU A 96 5.74 -8.22 -14.69
C GLU A 96 6.60 -7.23 -13.87
N THR A 97 7.02 -6.11 -14.49
CA THR A 97 7.76 -5.06 -13.81
C THR A 97 6.91 -4.41 -12.71
N ILE A 98 5.65 -4.11 -13.00
CA ILE A 98 4.70 -3.55 -12.03
C ILE A 98 4.46 -4.52 -10.88
N GLN A 99 4.25 -5.80 -11.17
CA GLN A 99 4.08 -6.82 -10.14
C GLN A 99 5.32 -6.89 -9.22
N SER A 100 6.51 -6.92 -9.80
CA SER A 100 7.78 -6.93 -9.04
C SER A 100 7.93 -5.69 -8.15
N ILE A 101 7.53 -4.52 -8.65
CA ILE A 101 7.52 -3.28 -7.86
C ILE A 101 6.55 -3.38 -6.68
N TYR A 102 5.35 -3.89 -6.88
CA TYR A 102 4.37 -4.07 -5.80
C TYR A 102 4.82 -5.10 -4.78
N ASP A 103 5.36 -6.24 -5.22
CA ASP A 103 5.89 -7.27 -4.33
C ASP A 103 7.01 -6.74 -3.43
N GLU A 104 7.76 -5.73 -3.93
CA GLU A 104 8.85 -5.10 -3.19
C GLU A 104 8.37 -4.01 -2.21
N VAL A 105 7.40 -3.18 -2.60
CA VAL A 105 6.98 -2.02 -1.79
C VAL A 105 5.84 -2.31 -0.81
N LEU A 106 5.04 -3.34 -1.05
CA LEU A 106 4.01 -3.80 -0.12
C LEU A 106 4.60 -4.77 0.89
N ILE A 107 3.94 -4.94 2.02
CA ILE A 107 4.36 -5.96 3.00
C ILE A 107 4.10 -7.37 2.44
N ASP A 108 4.93 -8.30 2.85
CA ASP A 108 4.82 -9.70 2.46
C ASP A 108 3.64 -10.44 3.15
N GLY A 109 3.36 -11.66 2.66
CA GLY A 109 2.28 -12.49 3.19
C GLY A 109 2.47 -12.85 4.66
N VAL A 110 3.69 -13.09 5.11
CA VAL A 110 3.99 -13.43 6.50
C VAL A 110 3.70 -12.26 7.43
N SER A 111 4.10 -11.06 7.03
CA SER A 111 3.79 -9.84 7.79
C SER A 111 2.28 -9.56 7.82
N MET A 112 1.58 -9.84 6.72
CA MET A 112 0.12 -9.73 6.66
C MET A 112 -0.57 -10.72 7.61
N GLU A 113 -0.12 -11.97 7.65
CA GLU A 113 -0.66 -12.98 8.58
C GLU A 113 -0.44 -12.59 10.05
N ARG A 114 0.71 -11.99 10.38
CA ARG A 114 0.97 -11.49 11.74
C ARG A 114 0.03 -10.36 12.13
N ILE A 115 -0.30 -9.46 11.21
CA ILE A 115 -1.27 -8.39 11.47
C ILE A 115 -2.65 -8.99 11.78
N PHE A 116 -3.11 -9.93 10.95
CA PHE A 116 -4.40 -10.60 11.19
C PHE A 116 -4.44 -11.42 12.46
N ALA A 117 -3.32 -11.98 12.90
CA ALA A 117 -3.25 -12.74 14.15
C ALA A 117 -3.40 -11.87 15.41
N VAL A 118 -3.20 -10.55 15.29
CA VAL A 118 -3.33 -9.58 16.40
C VAL A 118 -4.70 -8.88 16.38
N LEU A 119 -5.32 -8.76 15.22
CA LEU A 119 -6.67 -8.18 15.06
C LEU A 119 -7.74 -9.11 15.64
#